data_bdfcfef865c5bebfe093bd4dba7d294f
#
_entry.id   bdfcfef865c5bebfe093bd4dba7d294f
#
_cell.length_a   1.000
_cell.length_b   1.000
_cell.length_c   1.000
_cell.angle_alpha   90.00
_cell.angle_beta   90.00
_cell.angle_gamma   90.00
#
_symmetry.space_group_name_H-M   'P 1'
#
loop_
_entity.id
_entity.type
_entity.pdbx_description
1 polymer ?
#
loop_
_entity_poly.entity_id
_entity_poly.type
_entity_poly.pdbx_seq_one_letter_code
_entity_poly.pdbx_strand_id
1 'polypeptide(L)'
;PPHTDTEIVTTINYYLETGGDNVGTIFFEPKVENPKTFQIENQTDGYIYDRDELEVTGLFYAQPMECWVLDVKKIHSVEGNLTGIRKAVTLGTFVHNYDSVLEMLRETGCL
;
A
#
# COMPACT_ATOMS: atom_id res chain seq x y z
N PRO A 1 -10.48 -1.86 -3.23
CA PRO A 1 -10.03 -2.48 -4.49
C PRO A 1 -8.53 -2.28 -4.73
N PRO A 2 -7.92 -3.10 -5.58
CA PRO A 2 -6.54 -2.89 -6.00
C PRO A 2 -6.38 -1.54 -6.70
N HIS A 3 -5.36 -0.77 -6.28
CA HIS A 3 -5.14 0.59 -6.78
C HIS A 3 -3.67 0.99 -6.69
N THR A 4 -3.33 2.08 -7.36
CA THR A 4 -2.06 2.79 -7.20
C THR A 4 -2.35 4.22 -6.74
N ASP A 5 -1.43 4.78 -5.98
CA ASP A 5 -1.47 6.20 -5.62
C ASP A 5 -0.76 7.01 -6.71
N THR A 6 -1.28 8.20 -7.06
CA THR A 6 -0.69 9.01 -8.13
C THR A 6 0.34 10.02 -7.65
N GLU A 7 0.07 10.75 -6.61
CA GLU A 7 0.98 11.79 -6.13
C GLU A 7 1.96 11.30 -5.08
N ILE A 8 1.47 10.52 -4.13
CA ILE A 8 2.32 9.93 -3.09
C ILE A 8 3.14 8.78 -3.70
N VAL A 9 4.43 8.80 -3.46
CA VAL A 9 5.37 7.82 -4.04
C VAL A 9 5.67 6.70 -3.06
N THR A 10 5.86 7.05 -1.79
CA THR A 10 6.19 6.09 -0.72
C THR A 10 5.47 6.51 0.54
N THR A 11 4.99 5.54 1.30
CA THR A 11 4.41 5.79 2.63
C THR A 11 5.12 5.01 3.70
N ILE A 12 5.11 5.57 4.90
CA ILE A 12 5.50 4.88 6.14
C ILE A 12 4.24 4.81 7.00
N ASN A 13 3.78 3.60 7.27
CA ASN A 13 2.58 3.37 8.07
C ASN A 13 2.97 2.82 9.43
N TYR A 14 2.50 3.49 10.49
CA TYR A 14 2.59 3.01 11.86
C TYR A 14 1.20 2.56 12.30
N TYR A 15 1.03 1.26 12.50
CA TYR A 15 -0.27 0.66 12.79
C TYR A 15 -0.59 0.71 14.28
N LEU A 16 -1.68 1.39 14.62
CA LEU A 16 -2.20 1.44 16.00
C LEU A 16 -3.19 0.29 16.24
N GLU A 17 -4.12 0.12 15.32
CA GLU A 17 -5.09 -0.97 15.32
C GLU A 17 -5.17 -1.55 13.91
N THR A 18 -5.16 -2.86 13.78
CA THR A 18 -5.06 -3.51 12.46
C THR A 18 -6.41 -3.95 11.88
N GLY A 19 -7.48 -3.91 12.69
CA GLY A 19 -8.80 -4.35 12.26
C GLY A 19 -9.02 -5.87 12.36
N GLY A 20 -8.04 -6.59 12.89
CA GLY A 20 -8.07 -8.04 13.07
C GLY A 20 -6.86 -8.74 12.44
N ASP A 21 -6.61 -9.98 12.85
CA ASP A 21 -5.43 -10.74 12.42
C ASP A 21 -5.49 -11.20 10.95
N ASN A 22 -6.68 -11.16 10.35
CA ASN A 22 -6.90 -11.62 8.97
C ASN A 22 -7.02 -10.48 7.96
N VAL A 23 -6.62 -9.27 8.33
CA VAL A 23 -6.61 -8.11 7.44
C VAL A 23 -5.18 -7.88 6.97
N GLY A 24 -4.94 -8.09 5.68
CA GLY A 24 -3.62 -7.99 5.07
C GLY A 24 -3.52 -6.90 4.03
N THR A 25 -2.30 -6.44 3.80
CA THR A 25 -1.95 -5.60 2.67
C THR A 25 -1.38 -6.49 1.57
N ILE A 26 -1.96 -6.39 0.38
CA ILE A 26 -1.63 -7.24 -0.75
C ILE A 26 -1.06 -6.38 -1.86
N PHE A 27 0.03 -6.84 -2.46
CA PHE A 27 0.62 -6.24 -3.65
C PHE A 27 0.38 -7.12 -4.86
N PHE A 28 0.22 -6.48 -6.00
CA PHE A 28 -0.14 -7.14 -7.25
C PHE A 28 0.76 -6.70 -8.40
N GLU A 29 0.84 -7.55 -9.42
CA GLU A 29 1.34 -7.20 -10.74
C GLU A 29 0.32 -7.57 -11.81
N PRO A 30 0.27 -6.83 -12.94
CA PRO A 30 -0.61 -7.19 -14.04
C PRO A 30 -0.23 -8.52 -14.67
N LYS A 31 -1.23 -9.37 -14.97
CA LYS A 31 -1.07 -10.57 -15.79
C LYS A 31 -1.12 -10.28 -17.29
N VAL A 32 -1.63 -9.11 -17.65
CA VAL A 32 -1.84 -8.66 -19.01
C VAL A 32 -0.99 -7.44 -19.31
N GLU A 33 -0.67 -7.20 -20.58
CA GLU A 33 0.23 -6.13 -21.00
C GLU A 33 -0.34 -4.73 -20.73
N ASN A 34 -1.63 -4.54 -20.97
CA ASN A 34 -2.31 -3.26 -20.76
C ASN A 34 -3.55 -3.46 -19.88
N PRO A 35 -3.39 -3.53 -18.56
CA PRO A 35 -4.53 -3.72 -17.66
C PRO A 35 -5.48 -2.54 -17.72
N LYS A 36 -6.77 -2.83 -17.59
CA LYS A 36 -7.80 -1.78 -17.51
C LYS A 36 -7.66 -1.02 -16.20
N THR A 37 -7.76 0.29 -16.29
CA THR A 37 -7.74 1.18 -15.15
C THR A 37 -9.00 2.01 -15.12
N PHE A 38 -9.48 2.30 -13.90
CA PHE A 38 -10.65 3.10 -13.67
C PHE A 38 -10.27 4.25 -12.75
N GLN A 39 -10.78 5.43 -13.07
CA GLN A 39 -10.64 6.58 -12.18
C GLN A 39 -12.01 6.84 -11.55
N ILE A 40 -12.05 6.98 -10.22
CA ILE A 40 -13.29 7.30 -9.53
C ILE A 40 -13.55 8.80 -9.66
N GLU A 41 -14.75 9.17 -10.09
CA GLU A 41 -15.20 10.56 -10.08
C GLU A 41 -15.02 11.18 -8.69
N ASN A 42 -14.45 12.36 -8.63
CA ASN A 42 -14.17 13.11 -7.41
C ASN A 42 -13.07 12.56 -6.50
N GLN A 43 -12.32 11.55 -6.93
CA GLN A 43 -11.04 11.20 -6.30
C GLN A 43 -9.91 11.69 -7.19
N THR A 44 -9.07 12.54 -6.63
CA THR A 44 -7.97 13.15 -7.37
C THR A 44 -6.80 12.22 -7.57
N ASP A 45 -6.73 11.13 -6.82
CA ASP A 45 -5.51 10.34 -6.71
C ASP A 45 -5.76 8.86 -6.90
N GLY A 46 -5.07 8.30 -7.87
CA GLY A 46 -4.95 6.87 -8.04
C GLY A 46 -5.79 6.28 -9.18
N TYR A 47 -5.37 5.11 -9.56
CA TYR A 47 -6.05 4.28 -10.54
C TYR A 47 -6.51 2.99 -9.86
N ILE A 48 -7.73 2.56 -10.17
CA ILE A 48 -8.28 1.29 -9.72
C ILE A 48 -8.09 0.28 -10.85
N TYR A 49 -7.73 -0.93 -10.49
CA TYR A 49 -7.47 -2.03 -11.42
C TYR A 49 -8.50 -3.15 -11.23
N ASP A 50 -8.80 -3.84 -12.34
CA ASP A 50 -9.59 -5.05 -12.29
C ASP A 50 -8.74 -6.19 -11.70
N ARG A 51 -9.19 -6.74 -10.58
CA ARG A 51 -8.48 -7.82 -9.88
C ARG A 51 -8.25 -9.05 -10.75
N ASP A 52 -9.15 -9.35 -11.68
CA ASP A 52 -9.04 -10.50 -12.57
C ASP A 52 -7.84 -10.40 -13.53
N GLU A 53 -7.34 -9.20 -13.77
CA GLU A 53 -6.17 -8.95 -14.60
C GLU A 53 -4.85 -8.92 -13.80
N LEU A 54 -4.90 -9.20 -12.50
CA LEU A 54 -3.77 -9.08 -11.57
C LEU A 54 -3.39 -10.41 -10.95
N GLU A 55 -2.12 -10.54 -10.61
CA GLU A 55 -1.62 -11.63 -9.77
C GLU A 55 -1.00 -11.07 -8.49
N VAL A 56 -1.12 -11.82 -7.40
CA VAL A 56 -0.54 -11.44 -6.11
C VAL A 56 0.97 -11.67 -6.14
N THR A 57 1.73 -10.63 -5.80
CA THR A 57 3.20 -10.69 -5.73
C THR A 57 3.74 -10.51 -4.32
N GLY A 58 2.92 -10.02 -3.40
CA GLY A 58 3.31 -9.85 -2.01
C GLY A 58 2.11 -9.73 -1.10
N LEU A 59 2.30 -10.10 0.14
CA LEU A 59 1.27 -10.04 1.18
C LEU A 59 1.94 -9.88 2.54
N PHE A 60 1.43 -8.97 3.36
CA PHE A 60 1.81 -8.96 4.76
C PHE A 60 0.61 -8.65 5.65
N TYR A 61 0.70 -9.13 6.88
CA TYR A 61 -0.25 -8.84 7.95
C TYR A 61 0.45 -7.98 8.99
N ALA A 62 0.13 -6.69 9.02
CA ALA A 62 0.69 -5.79 10.03
C ALA A 62 0.15 -6.16 11.42
N GLN A 63 1.02 -6.07 12.42
CA GLN A 63 0.62 -6.22 13.82
C GLN A 63 0.53 -4.84 14.47
N PRO A 64 -0.23 -4.69 15.57
CA PRO A 64 -0.27 -3.42 16.29
C PRO A 64 1.14 -2.97 16.70
N MET A 65 1.41 -1.69 16.56
CA MET A 65 2.67 -1.03 16.87
C MET A 65 3.82 -1.30 15.90
N GLU A 66 3.53 -2.01 14.78
CA GLU A 66 4.51 -2.18 13.72
C GLU A 66 4.52 -0.99 12.75
N CYS A 67 5.70 -0.73 12.21
CA CYS A 67 5.92 0.29 11.19
C CYS A 67 6.35 -0.39 9.88
N TRP A 68 5.68 -0.03 8.79
CA TRP A 68 5.94 -0.59 7.46
C TRP A 68 6.18 0.51 6.45
N VAL A 69 7.19 0.32 5.59
CA VAL A 69 7.45 1.19 4.45
C VAL A 69 6.83 0.57 3.21
N LEU A 70 5.98 1.31 2.51
CA LEU A 70 5.21 0.81 1.38
C LEU A 70 5.54 1.57 0.10
N ASP A 71 5.78 0.82 -0.96
CA ASP A 71 5.86 1.36 -2.32
C ASP A 71 4.44 1.47 -2.90
N VAL A 72 3.80 2.61 -2.67
CA VAL A 72 2.41 2.84 -3.09
C VAL A 72 2.26 3.14 -4.58
N LYS A 73 3.36 3.17 -5.33
CA LYS A 73 3.33 3.17 -6.79
C LYS A 73 3.02 1.79 -7.35
N LYS A 74 3.24 0.74 -6.57
CA LYS A 74 2.81 -0.60 -6.92
C LYS A 74 1.33 -0.77 -6.63
N ILE A 75 0.68 -1.62 -7.41
CA ILE A 75 -0.74 -1.94 -7.20
C ILE A 75 -0.89 -2.66 -5.87
N HIS A 76 -1.75 -2.16 -5.01
CA HIS A 76 -1.95 -2.70 -3.68
C HIS A 76 -3.40 -2.58 -3.22
N SER A 77 -3.74 -3.33 -2.18
CA SER A 77 -5.07 -3.36 -1.60
C SER A 77 -4.99 -3.80 -0.15
N VAL A 78 -5.94 -3.37 0.67
CA VAL A 78 -6.14 -3.91 2.01
C VAL A 78 -7.35 -4.83 1.95
N GLU A 79 -7.18 -6.10 2.28
CA GLU A 79 -8.22 -7.11 2.14
C GLU A 79 -8.32 -7.99 3.38
N GLY A 80 -9.51 -8.52 3.60
CA GLY A 80 -9.83 -9.40 4.71
C GLY A 80 -11.08 -8.98 5.44
N ASN A 81 -11.46 -9.75 6.44
CA ASN A 81 -12.64 -9.48 7.27
C ASN A 81 -12.24 -8.63 8.47
N LEU A 82 -12.67 -7.36 8.46
CA LEU A 82 -12.50 -6.48 9.60
C LEU A 82 -13.34 -6.97 10.78
N THR A 83 -12.69 -7.23 11.90
CA THR A 83 -13.34 -7.59 13.17
C THR A 83 -13.29 -6.46 14.19
N GLY A 84 -12.70 -5.34 13.81
CA GLY A 84 -12.56 -4.15 14.64
C GLY A 84 -12.15 -2.94 13.79
N ILE A 85 -11.69 -1.90 14.44
CA ILE A 85 -11.25 -0.67 13.79
C ILE A 85 -9.82 -0.85 13.27
N ARG A 86 -9.55 -0.33 12.07
CA ARG A 86 -8.19 -0.24 11.51
C ARG A 86 -7.75 1.22 11.56
N LYS A 87 -6.66 1.49 12.28
CA LYS A 87 -6.07 2.83 12.43
C LYS A 87 -4.58 2.79 12.22
N ALA A 88 -4.07 3.73 11.45
CA ALA A 88 -2.65 3.93 11.24
C ALA A 88 -2.31 5.42 11.18
N VAL A 89 -1.10 5.76 11.61
CA VAL A 89 -0.50 7.04 11.30
C VAL A 89 0.32 6.85 10.03
N THR A 90 0.05 7.64 9.01
CA THR A 90 0.71 7.52 7.71
C THR A 90 1.49 8.78 7.39
N LEU A 91 2.76 8.59 7.04
CA LEU A 91 3.61 9.64 6.48
C LEU A 91 3.83 9.33 5.01
N GLY A 92 3.42 10.25 4.13
CA GLY A 92 3.62 10.11 2.70
C GLY A 92 4.70 11.07 2.19
N THR A 93 5.44 10.65 1.18
CA THR A 93 6.36 11.53 0.46
C THR A 93 5.98 11.60 -1.02
N PHE A 94 6.12 12.79 -1.60
CA PHE A 94 5.82 13.08 -3.00
C PHE A 94 7.06 12.99 -3.89
N VAL A 95 8.26 12.94 -3.31
CA VAL A 95 9.51 13.08 -4.05
C VAL A 95 10.50 11.94 -3.86
N HIS A 96 10.42 11.21 -2.76
CA HIS A 96 11.35 10.12 -2.46
C HIS A 96 10.72 8.76 -2.77
N ASN A 97 11.32 8.02 -3.70
CA ASN A 97 10.86 6.67 -4.02
C ASN A 97 11.20 5.68 -2.89
N TYR A 98 10.67 4.47 -3.01
CA TYR A 98 10.82 3.44 -2.00
C TYR A 98 12.27 3.15 -1.64
N ASP A 99 13.15 2.98 -2.64
CA ASP A 99 14.56 2.68 -2.40
C ASP A 99 15.29 3.82 -1.70
N SER A 100 15.00 5.07 -2.06
CA SER A 100 15.56 6.25 -1.41
C SER A 100 15.13 6.37 0.04
N VAL A 101 13.86 6.08 0.35
CA VAL A 101 13.36 6.09 1.73
C VAL A 101 14.02 5.00 2.55
N LEU A 102 14.17 3.79 2.02
CA LEU A 102 14.87 2.71 2.70
C LEU A 102 16.32 3.08 3.01
N GLU A 103 17.02 3.69 2.06
CA GLU A 103 18.40 4.13 2.25
C GLU A 103 18.51 5.18 3.37
N MET A 104 17.64 6.19 3.37
CA MET A 104 17.60 7.21 4.43
C MET A 104 17.32 6.59 5.80
N LEU A 105 16.42 5.63 5.89
CA LEU A 105 16.11 4.95 7.15
C LEU A 105 17.28 4.09 7.64
N ARG A 106 18.02 3.44 6.74
CA ARG A 106 19.23 2.69 7.08
C ARG A 106 20.33 3.60 7.59
N GLU A 107 20.57 4.74 6.92
CA GLU A 107 21.56 5.73 7.31
C GLU A 107 21.29 6.34 8.69
N THR A 108 20.04 6.49 9.06
CA THR A 108 19.62 7.02 10.35
C THR A 108 19.48 5.96 11.44
N GLY A 109 19.68 4.70 11.12
CA GLY A 109 19.59 3.58 12.07
C GLY A 109 18.16 3.15 12.37
N CYS A 110 17.16 3.57 11.57
CA CYS A 110 15.75 3.18 11.76
C CYS A 110 15.41 1.83 11.11
N LEU A 111 16.30 1.29 10.34
CA LEU A 111 16.20 -0.05 9.75
C LEU A 111 17.41 -0.91 10.09
#